data_f0bddbe011dbae8210b5f6204130d82c
#
_entry.id   f0bddbe011dbae8210b5f6204130d82c
#
_cell.length_a   1.000
_cell.length_b   1.000
_cell.length_c   1.000
_cell.angle_alpha   90.00
_cell.angle_beta   90.00
_cell.angle_gamma   90.00
#
_symmetry.space_group_name_H-M   'P 1'
#
loop_
_entity.id
_entity.type
_entity.pdbx_description
1 polymer ?
#
loop_
_entity_poly.entity_id
_entity_poly.type
_entity_poly.pdbx_seq_one_letter_code
_entity_poly.pdbx_strand_id
1 'polypeptide(L)'
;VTADTKNILLEAAHFDQVTIARSARRHKIPSEASRRFERGVDTELQPAAAQMAAELMAKYGNGEPSEHPNDVDNTPRPKVIHFKASEVARVAGLDMDINRISDILTDIGCVVAGGGNGEFSVTAPSWRPDLGEPCDLVEEIARLVGYDQIPVTVPPAPVEGLVGLTPDQTRRRRVADELAEYGMVEALSYPF
;
A
#
# COMPACT_ATOMS: atom_id res chain seq x y z
N VAL A 1 16.90 -29.71 -4.49
CA VAL A 1 18.22 -29.77 -5.16
C VAL A 1 19.14 -30.53 -4.25
N THR A 2 19.82 -31.54 -4.78
CA THR A 2 20.82 -32.38 -4.09
C THR A 2 22.14 -32.35 -4.89
N ALA A 3 23.18 -32.96 -4.36
CA ALA A 3 24.46 -33.07 -5.08
C ALA A 3 24.37 -33.83 -6.42
N ASP A 4 23.36 -34.70 -6.56
CA ASP A 4 23.13 -35.50 -7.76
C ASP A 4 22.14 -34.87 -8.75
N THR A 5 21.59 -33.68 -8.42
CA THR A 5 20.62 -32.99 -9.29
C THR A 5 21.30 -32.51 -10.57
N LYS A 6 20.80 -32.97 -11.73
CA LYS A 6 21.34 -32.62 -13.06
C LYS A 6 20.43 -31.71 -13.86
N ASN A 7 19.12 -31.82 -13.67
CA ASN A 7 18.15 -31.01 -14.39
C ASN A 7 17.37 -30.15 -13.39
N ILE A 8 17.22 -28.87 -13.69
CA ILE A 8 16.54 -27.90 -12.84
C ILE A 8 15.46 -27.22 -13.68
N LEU A 9 14.24 -27.16 -13.15
CA LEU A 9 13.19 -26.30 -13.65
C LEU A 9 13.20 -25.02 -12.81
N LEU A 10 13.44 -23.88 -13.45
CA LEU A 10 13.41 -22.57 -12.85
C LEU A 10 12.04 -21.94 -13.06
N GLU A 11 11.41 -21.50 -12.00
CA GLU A 11 10.17 -20.74 -12.03
C GLU A 11 10.45 -19.29 -11.62
N ALA A 12 10.04 -18.34 -12.48
CA ALA A 12 9.93 -16.94 -12.15
C ALA A 12 8.52 -16.48 -12.55
N ALA A 13 7.68 -16.13 -11.58
CA ALA A 13 6.25 -15.98 -11.80
C ALA A 13 5.65 -14.82 -11.03
N HIS A 14 4.47 -14.40 -11.47
CA HIS A 14 3.50 -13.61 -10.73
C HIS A 14 2.23 -14.44 -10.59
N PHE A 15 1.64 -14.45 -9.40
CA PHE A 15 0.41 -15.18 -9.11
C PHE A 15 -0.62 -14.25 -8.44
N ASP A 16 -1.89 -14.59 -8.59
CA ASP A 16 -2.96 -13.92 -7.88
C ASP A 16 -2.77 -14.02 -6.35
N GLN A 17 -2.71 -12.87 -5.70
CA GLN A 17 -2.38 -12.73 -4.28
C GLN A 17 -3.33 -13.51 -3.38
N VAL A 18 -4.64 -13.44 -3.66
CA VAL A 18 -5.69 -14.10 -2.86
C VAL A 18 -5.60 -15.61 -3.02
N THR A 19 -5.36 -16.09 -4.23
CA THR A 19 -5.19 -17.52 -4.52
C THR A 19 -3.98 -18.09 -3.79
N ILE A 20 -2.84 -17.38 -3.78
CA ILE A 20 -1.65 -17.80 -3.03
C ILE A 20 -1.92 -17.82 -1.53
N ALA A 21 -2.52 -16.78 -0.97
CA ALA A 21 -2.86 -16.71 0.45
C ALA A 21 -3.77 -17.88 0.88
N ARG A 22 -4.77 -18.19 0.08
CA ARG A 22 -5.66 -19.33 0.33
C ARG A 22 -4.95 -20.67 0.21
N SER A 23 -4.08 -20.84 -0.78
CA SER A 23 -3.32 -22.06 -1.01
C SER A 23 -2.32 -22.32 0.11
N ALA A 24 -1.55 -21.31 0.51
CA ALA A 24 -0.59 -21.41 1.60
C ALA A 24 -1.27 -21.84 2.92
N ARG A 25 -2.44 -21.25 3.24
CA ARG A 25 -3.22 -21.64 4.43
C ARG A 25 -3.81 -23.05 4.32
N ARG A 26 -4.42 -23.39 3.18
CA ARG A 26 -5.06 -24.70 2.94
C ARG A 26 -4.05 -25.83 3.07
N HIS A 27 -2.88 -25.68 2.47
CA HIS A 27 -1.85 -26.70 2.42
C HIS A 27 -0.86 -26.61 3.58
N LYS A 28 -0.99 -25.60 4.46
CA LYS A 28 -0.10 -25.35 5.60
C LYS A 28 1.37 -25.26 5.18
N ILE A 29 1.63 -24.56 4.07
CA ILE A 29 2.98 -24.37 3.51
C ILE A 29 3.34 -22.87 3.55
N PRO A 30 3.61 -22.29 4.71
CA PRO A 30 4.14 -20.93 4.81
C PRO A 30 5.60 -20.96 4.30
N SER A 31 5.87 -20.16 3.28
CA SER A 31 7.22 -19.99 2.72
C SER A 31 7.51 -18.53 2.45
N GLU A 32 8.77 -18.16 2.27
CA GLU A 32 9.14 -16.81 1.85
C GLU A 32 8.56 -16.48 0.45
N ALA A 33 8.49 -17.47 -0.44
CA ALA A 33 7.86 -17.31 -1.74
C ALA A 33 6.36 -16.98 -1.58
N SER A 34 5.61 -17.74 -0.77
CA SER A 34 4.19 -17.46 -0.56
C SER A 34 3.95 -16.07 0.03
N ARG A 35 4.77 -15.64 0.99
CA ARG A 35 4.67 -14.29 1.59
C ARG A 35 4.91 -13.18 0.58
N ARG A 36 5.87 -13.36 -0.35
CA ARG A 36 6.16 -12.39 -1.40
C ARG A 36 5.04 -12.34 -2.43
N PHE A 37 4.55 -13.48 -2.88
CA PHE A 37 3.45 -13.55 -3.84
C PHE A 37 2.12 -13.04 -3.26
N GLU A 38 1.85 -13.24 -1.96
CA GLU A 38 0.68 -12.68 -1.28
C GLU A 38 0.68 -11.15 -1.24
N ARG A 39 1.84 -10.52 -1.20
CA ARG A 39 1.98 -9.06 -1.23
C ARG A 39 1.91 -8.47 -2.63
N GLY A 40 2.04 -9.30 -3.65
CA GLY A 40 2.26 -8.89 -5.02
C GLY A 40 3.73 -8.72 -5.34
N VAL A 41 4.10 -9.12 -6.53
CA VAL A 41 5.43 -8.94 -7.09
C VAL A 41 5.32 -8.11 -8.36
N ASP A 42 6.41 -7.47 -8.75
CA ASP A 42 6.51 -6.75 -10.00
C ASP A 42 6.18 -7.70 -11.16
N THR A 43 5.20 -7.32 -11.97
CA THR A 43 4.68 -8.16 -13.07
C THR A 43 5.60 -8.20 -14.29
N GLU A 44 6.60 -7.33 -14.37
CA GLU A 44 7.53 -7.24 -15.48
C GLU A 44 8.94 -7.77 -15.14
N LEU A 45 9.16 -8.15 -13.89
CA LEU A 45 10.47 -8.59 -13.42
C LEU A 45 10.82 -10.05 -13.79
N GLN A 46 9.82 -10.91 -14.06
CA GLN A 46 10.00 -12.35 -14.22
C GLN A 46 11.02 -12.72 -15.31
N PRO A 47 10.99 -12.14 -16.52
CA PRO A 47 11.97 -12.47 -17.55
C PRO A 47 13.40 -12.14 -17.13
N ALA A 48 13.62 -10.97 -16.55
CA ALA A 48 14.94 -10.55 -16.08
C ALA A 48 15.45 -11.42 -14.92
N ALA A 49 14.56 -11.77 -13.98
CA ALA A 49 14.89 -12.64 -12.85
C ALA A 49 15.22 -14.07 -13.33
N ALA A 50 14.46 -14.63 -14.27
CA ALA A 50 14.73 -15.94 -14.85
C ALA A 50 16.07 -15.96 -15.60
N GLN A 51 16.33 -14.93 -16.40
CA GLN A 51 17.59 -14.79 -17.13
C GLN A 51 18.78 -14.72 -16.16
N MET A 52 18.72 -13.87 -15.16
CA MET A 52 19.78 -13.75 -14.16
C MET A 52 20.05 -15.06 -13.41
N ALA A 53 18.99 -15.78 -13.03
CA ALA A 53 19.13 -17.05 -12.34
C ALA A 53 19.74 -18.12 -13.27
N ALA A 54 19.34 -18.18 -14.53
CA ALA A 54 19.92 -19.09 -15.53
C ALA A 54 21.42 -18.81 -15.74
N GLU A 55 21.81 -17.54 -15.85
CA GLU A 55 23.22 -17.14 -15.98
C GLU A 55 24.06 -17.53 -14.75
N LEU A 56 23.49 -17.37 -13.54
CA LEU A 56 24.17 -17.80 -12.32
C LEU A 56 24.35 -19.32 -12.26
N MET A 57 23.34 -20.08 -12.68
CA MET A 57 23.40 -21.54 -12.77
C MET A 57 24.43 -22.00 -13.81
N ALA A 58 24.49 -21.34 -14.96
CA ALA A 58 25.51 -21.61 -15.97
C ALA A 58 26.92 -21.31 -15.43
N LYS A 59 27.09 -20.15 -14.79
CA LYS A 59 28.40 -19.70 -14.30
C LYS A 59 28.96 -20.56 -13.15
N TYR A 60 28.12 -20.96 -12.20
CA TYR A 60 28.56 -21.64 -10.99
C TYR A 60 28.26 -23.13 -10.96
N GLY A 61 27.28 -23.59 -11.75
CA GLY A 61 26.85 -24.98 -11.83
C GLY A 61 27.23 -25.70 -13.11
N ASN A 62 27.90 -25.03 -14.06
CA ASN A 62 28.20 -25.54 -15.41
C ASN A 62 26.94 -26.05 -16.12
N GLY A 63 25.79 -25.43 -15.87
CA GLY A 63 24.52 -25.76 -16.50
C GLY A 63 24.41 -25.12 -17.88
N GLU A 64 23.63 -25.74 -18.73
CA GLU A 64 23.27 -25.19 -20.05
C GLU A 64 21.78 -24.82 -20.01
N PRO A 65 21.43 -23.52 -20.13
CA PRO A 65 20.03 -23.07 -20.18
C PRO A 65 19.35 -23.59 -21.45
N SER A 66 18.06 -23.89 -21.38
CA SER A 66 17.25 -24.20 -22.56
C SER A 66 17.15 -22.97 -23.47
N GLU A 67 17.23 -23.18 -24.79
CA GLU A 67 17.07 -22.11 -25.78
C GLU A 67 15.66 -21.50 -25.80
N HIS A 68 14.66 -22.25 -25.35
CA HIS A 68 13.25 -21.85 -25.38
C HIS A 68 12.66 -21.89 -23.98
N PRO A 69 12.59 -20.75 -23.26
CA PRO A 69 11.82 -20.67 -22.04
C PRO A 69 10.33 -20.85 -22.34
N ASN A 70 9.61 -21.47 -21.41
CA ASN A 70 8.16 -21.52 -21.49
C ASN A 70 7.62 -20.25 -20.82
N ASP A 71 6.93 -19.41 -21.60
CA ASP A 71 6.32 -18.17 -21.12
C ASP A 71 4.80 -18.26 -21.25
N VAL A 72 4.09 -17.98 -20.15
CA VAL A 72 2.63 -17.92 -20.10
C VAL A 72 2.24 -16.59 -19.48
N ASP A 73 1.95 -15.62 -20.33
CA ASP A 73 1.55 -14.28 -19.91
C ASP A 73 0.02 -14.13 -19.86
N ASN A 74 -0.50 -14.00 -18.64
CA ASN A 74 -1.88 -13.61 -18.33
C ASN A 74 -1.92 -12.34 -17.48
N THR A 75 -0.87 -11.54 -17.51
CA THR A 75 -0.74 -10.34 -16.71
C THR A 75 -1.85 -9.32 -17.06
N PRO A 76 -2.59 -8.81 -16.10
CA PRO A 76 -3.56 -7.77 -16.37
C PRO A 76 -2.86 -6.49 -16.85
N ARG A 77 -3.49 -5.80 -17.79
CA ARG A 77 -2.96 -4.51 -18.28
C ARG A 77 -2.94 -3.51 -17.13
N PRO A 78 -1.93 -2.61 -17.09
CA PRO A 78 -1.86 -1.54 -16.10
C PRO A 78 -3.14 -0.69 -16.11
N LYS A 79 -3.68 -0.43 -14.93
CA LYS A 79 -4.85 0.44 -14.76
C LYS A 79 -4.42 1.90 -14.91
N VAL A 80 -5.15 2.66 -15.70
CA VAL A 80 -4.99 4.12 -15.78
C VAL A 80 -5.85 4.76 -14.67
N ILE A 81 -5.22 5.54 -13.81
CA ILE A 81 -5.86 6.27 -12.72
C ILE A 81 -6.16 7.69 -13.23
N HIS A 82 -7.44 8.04 -13.30
CA HIS A 82 -7.85 9.42 -13.58
C HIS A 82 -7.77 10.25 -12.31
N PHE A 83 -6.85 11.20 -12.28
CA PHE A 83 -6.47 11.95 -11.11
C PHE A 83 -6.64 13.46 -11.33
N LYS A 84 -7.26 14.12 -10.38
CA LYS A 84 -7.37 15.59 -10.39
C LYS A 84 -6.42 16.20 -9.35
N ALA A 85 -5.67 17.22 -9.74
CA ALA A 85 -4.77 17.96 -8.84
C ALA A 85 -5.51 18.45 -7.57
N SER A 86 -6.78 18.83 -7.70
CA SER A 86 -7.61 19.27 -6.59
C SER A 86 -7.85 18.21 -5.51
N GLU A 87 -7.65 16.93 -5.83
CA GLU A 87 -7.77 15.85 -4.83
C GLU A 87 -6.71 15.98 -3.73
N VAL A 88 -5.53 16.52 -4.03
CA VAL A 88 -4.47 16.74 -3.04
C VAL A 88 -4.94 17.71 -1.96
N ALA A 89 -5.53 18.84 -2.35
CA ALA A 89 -6.09 19.78 -1.41
C ALA A 89 -7.34 19.23 -0.69
N ARG A 90 -8.19 18.50 -1.41
CA ARG A 90 -9.44 17.94 -0.86
C ARG A 90 -9.19 16.88 0.20
N VAL A 91 -8.23 15.97 -0.03
CA VAL A 91 -7.98 14.80 0.82
C VAL A 91 -6.93 15.11 1.89
N ALA A 92 -5.80 15.68 1.49
CA ALA A 92 -4.68 15.95 2.40
C ALA A 92 -4.62 17.39 2.91
N GLY A 93 -5.45 18.31 2.37
CA GLY A 93 -5.40 19.73 2.75
C GLY A 93 -4.15 20.47 2.26
N LEU A 94 -3.38 19.87 1.36
CA LEU A 94 -2.15 20.44 0.84
C LEU A 94 -2.46 21.24 -0.45
N ASP A 95 -2.18 22.54 -0.43
CA ASP A 95 -2.27 23.40 -1.61
C ASP A 95 -0.95 23.33 -2.37
N MET A 96 -0.98 22.77 -3.58
CA MET A 96 0.23 22.48 -4.35
C MET A 96 0.09 22.88 -5.82
N ASP A 97 1.22 23.30 -6.38
CA ASP A 97 1.32 23.56 -7.83
C ASP A 97 1.19 22.26 -8.63
N ILE A 98 0.48 22.36 -9.76
CA ILE A 98 0.19 21.23 -10.66
C ILE A 98 1.48 20.57 -11.18
N ASN A 99 2.50 21.37 -11.52
CA ASN A 99 3.77 20.84 -12.01
C ASN A 99 4.50 20.08 -10.90
N ARG A 100 4.45 20.58 -9.66
CA ARG A 100 5.05 19.90 -8.51
C ARG A 100 4.39 18.55 -8.24
N ILE A 101 3.08 18.47 -8.37
CA ILE A 101 2.31 17.21 -8.28
C ILE A 101 2.79 16.22 -9.35
N SER A 102 2.89 16.69 -10.61
CA SER A 102 3.37 15.87 -11.72
C SER A 102 4.79 15.37 -11.52
N ASP A 103 5.69 16.22 -11.04
CA ASP A 103 7.09 15.87 -10.78
C ASP A 103 7.19 14.78 -9.71
N ILE A 104 6.48 14.92 -8.59
CA ILE A 104 6.46 13.93 -7.52
C ILE A 104 5.97 12.57 -8.03
N LEU A 105 4.87 12.55 -8.79
CA LEU A 105 4.32 11.30 -9.34
C LEU A 105 5.29 10.65 -10.34
N THR A 106 6.01 11.46 -11.11
CA THR A 106 7.04 10.99 -12.04
C THR A 106 8.25 10.43 -11.30
N ASP A 107 8.68 11.10 -10.23
CA ASP A 107 9.83 10.68 -9.41
C ASP A 107 9.62 9.31 -8.74
N ILE A 108 8.37 8.95 -8.41
CA ILE A 108 8.05 7.60 -7.90
C ILE A 108 7.87 6.56 -9.01
N GLY A 109 8.09 6.93 -10.26
CA GLY A 109 8.06 6.03 -11.41
C GLY A 109 6.72 5.93 -12.13
N CYS A 110 5.74 6.77 -11.80
CA CYS A 110 4.48 6.81 -12.54
C CYS A 110 4.66 7.45 -13.91
N VAL A 111 3.92 6.93 -14.89
CA VAL A 111 3.75 7.60 -16.18
C VAL A 111 2.59 8.58 -16.06
N VAL A 112 2.90 9.87 -16.18
CA VAL A 112 1.93 10.96 -16.01
C VAL A 112 1.64 11.59 -17.37
N ALA A 113 0.38 11.64 -17.76
CA ALA A 113 -0.07 12.29 -18.99
C ALA A 113 -1.17 13.30 -18.69
N GLY A 114 -1.23 14.41 -19.46
CA GLY A 114 -2.21 15.49 -19.25
C GLY A 114 -1.71 16.57 -18.31
N GLY A 115 -2.58 17.14 -17.49
CA GLY A 115 -2.24 18.13 -16.46
C GLY A 115 -2.55 19.58 -16.83
N GLY A 116 -2.77 19.90 -18.11
CA GLY A 116 -2.99 21.30 -18.55
C GLY A 116 -4.20 22.01 -17.92
N ASN A 117 -5.17 21.26 -17.43
CA ASN A 117 -6.35 21.75 -16.71
C ASN A 117 -6.44 21.19 -15.28
N GLY A 118 -5.35 20.61 -14.76
CA GLY A 118 -5.33 19.94 -13.47
C GLY A 118 -5.88 18.49 -13.49
N GLU A 119 -6.14 17.94 -14.67
CA GLU A 119 -6.56 16.53 -14.83
C GLU A 119 -5.44 15.70 -15.43
N PHE A 120 -5.11 14.60 -14.79
CA PHE A 120 -4.06 13.68 -15.17
C PHE A 120 -4.59 12.29 -15.46
N SER A 121 -3.91 11.61 -16.37
CA SER A 121 -3.99 10.16 -16.55
C SER A 121 -2.68 9.56 -16.02
N VAL A 122 -2.74 8.87 -14.90
CA VAL A 122 -1.56 8.33 -14.20
C VAL A 122 -1.55 6.83 -14.31
N THR A 123 -0.44 6.26 -14.74
CA THR A 123 -0.21 4.81 -14.75
C THR A 123 0.89 4.49 -13.75
N ALA A 124 0.57 3.65 -12.77
CA ALA A 124 1.54 3.20 -11.77
C ALA A 124 2.60 2.30 -12.38
N PRO A 125 3.84 2.30 -11.87
CA PRO A 125 4.85 1.35 -12.30
C PRO A 125 4.51 -0.08 -11.87
N SER A 126 5.02 -1.07 -12.60
CA SER A 126 4.71 -2.50 -12.40
C SER A 126 5.05 -3.03 -11.01
N TRP A 127 6.01 -2.41 -10.33
CA TRP A 127 6.41 -2.75 -8.96
C TRP A 127 5.56 -2.12 -7.85
N ARG A 128 4.54 -1.30 -8.21
CA ARG A 128 3.61 -0.65 -7.27
C ARG A 128 2.17 -1.11 -7.52
N PRO A 129 1.86 -2.38 -7.23
CA PRO A 129 0.51 -2.93 -7.41
C PRO A 129 -0.52 -2.34 -6.43
N ASP A 130 -0.06 -1.63 -5.43
CA ASP A 130 -0.84 -0.93 -4.40
C ASP A 130 -1.47 0.37 -4.91
N LEU A 131 -0.89 1.00 -5.93
CA LEU A 131 -1.40 2.24 -6.50
C LEU A 131 -2.53 1.93 -7.50
N GLY A 132 -3.77 2.07 -7.06
CA GLY A 132 -4.95 1.74 -7.86
C GLY A 132 -6.02 2.82 -7.94
N GLU A 133 -6.03 3.75 -6.99
CA GLU A 133 -7.05 4.77 -6.84
C GLU A 133 -6.44 6.17 -6.65
N PRO A 134 -7.21 7.26 -6.91
CA PRO A 134 -6.70 8.62 -6.71
C PRO A 134 -6.19 8.93 -5.31
N CYS A 135 -6.77 8.32 -4.27
CA CYS A 135 -6.34 8.52 -2.88
C CYS A 135 -4.94 7.94 -2.62
N ASP A 136 -4.56 6.85 -3.30
CA ASP A 136 -3.22 6.28 -3.16
C ASP A 136 -2.15 7.24 -3.69
N LEU A 137 -2.48 7.96 -4.79
CA LEU A 137 -1.59 8.98 -5.33
C LEU A 137 -1.47 10.20 -4.40
N VAL A 138 -2.56 10.59 -3.74
CA VAL A 138 -2.53 11.67 -2.73
C VAL A 138 -1.66 11.25 -1.53
N GLU A 139 -1.73 10.00 -1.10
CA GLU A 139 -0.90 9.49 -0.01
C GLU A 139 0.59 9.58 -0.38
N GLU A 140 0.97 9.15 -1.56
CA GLU A 140 2.36 9.23 -2.04
C GLU A 140 2.86 10.67 -2.09
N ILE A 141 2.03 11.60 -2.59
CA ILE A 141 2.36 13.02 -2.61
C ILE A 141 2.55 13.55 -1.19
N ALA A 142 1.62 13.27 -0.28
CA ALA A 142 1.69 13.71 1.10
C ALA A 142 2.91 13.12 1.83
N ARG A 143 3.24 11.86 1.57
CA ARG A 143 4.40 11.18 2.15
C ARG A 143 5.72 11.82 1.73
N LEU A 144 5.85 12.19 0.44
CA LEU A 144 7.09 12.80 -0.08
C LEU A 144 7.22 14.28 0.24
N VAL A 145 6.11 14.99 0.37
CA VAL A 145 6.10 16.39 0.84
C VAL A 145 6.40 16.45 2.34
N GLY A 146 5.97 15.45 3.09
CA GLY A 146 6.07 15.34 4.54
C GLY A 146 4.72 15.48 5.23
N TYR A 147 4.37 14.51 6.06
CA TYR A 147 3.09 14.52 6.79
C TYR A 147 2.96 15.69 7.79
N ASP A 148 4.06 16.26 8.23
CA ASP A 148 4.13 17.47 9.05
C ASP A 148 3.62 18.73 8.33
N GLN A 149 3.56 18.70 7.00
CA GLN A 149 2.98 19.78 6.19
C GLN A 149 1.46 19.72 6.09
N ILE A 150 0.84 18.62 6.50
CA ILE A 150 -0.62 18.48 6.50
C ILE A 150 -1.22 19.39 7.58
N PRO A 151 -2.14 20.32 7.22
CA PRO A 151 -2.70 21.26 8.18
C PRO A 151 -3.55 20.53 9.22
N VAL A 152 -3.31 20.84 10.49
CA VAL A 152 -4.14 20.34 11.59
C VAL A 152 -5.41 21.18 11.68
N THR A 153 -6.53 20.61 11.23
CA THR A 153 -7.84 21.27 11.32
C THR A 153 -8.75 20.50 12.28
N VAL A 154 -9.31 21.20 13.23
CA VAL A 154 -10.33 20.62 14.12
C VAL A 154 -11.68 20.68 13.38
N PRO A 155 -12.35 19.55 13.13
CA PRO A 155 -13.65 19.56 12.51
C PRO A 155 -14.65 20.34 13.39
N PRO A 156 -15.53 21.16 12.82
CA PRO A 156 -16.55 21.87 13.58
C PRO A 156 -17.45 20.84 14.28
N ALA A 157 -17.66 21.03 15.57
CA ALA A 157 -18.60 20.21 16.32
C ALA A 157 -20.04 20.52 15.81
N PRO A 158 -20.80 19.53 15.33
CA PRO A 158 -22.16 19.76 14.81
C PRO A 158 -23.18 19.95 15.95
N VAL A 159 -22.76 20.52 17.07
CA VAL A 159 -23.60 20.66 18.26
C VAL A 159 -24.11 22.08 18.36
N GLU A 160 -25.24 22.34 17.69
CA GLU A 160 -26.01 23.54 17.95
C GLU A 160 -26.58 23.50 19.37
N GLY A 161 -26.18 24.47 20.21
CA GLY A 161 -26.87 24.80 21.45
C GLY A 161 -26.41 24.12 22.77
N LEU A 162 -25.41 23.24 22.76
CA LEU A 162 -24.89 22.68 24.02
C LEU A 162 -23.59 23.39 24.43
N VAL A 163 -23.71 24.40 25.23
CA VAL A 163 -22.59 25.03 25.94
C VAL A 163 -22.43 24.31 27.28
N GLY A 164 -21.48 23.35 27.34
CA GLY A 164 -21.16 22.65 28.58
C GLY A 164 -21.65 21.20 28.65
N LEU A 165 -21.58 20.63 29.84
CA LEU A 165 -21.97 19.25 30.10
C LEU A 165 -23.49 19.12 30.28
N THR A 166 -24.05 18.00 29.81
CA THR A 166 -25.45 17.66 30.14
C THR A 166 -25.64 17.45 31.67
N PRO A 167 -26.88 17.55 32.21
CA PRO A 167 -27.11 17.27 33.61
C PRO A 167 -26.59 15.91 34.08
N ASP A 168 -26.70 14.87 33.23
CA ASP A 168 -26.21 13.54 33.57
C ASP A 168 -24.69 13.44 33.54
N GLN A 169 -24.03 14.09 32.61
CA GLN A 169 -22.55 14.18 32.58
C GLN A 169 -22.04 14.96 33.84
N THR A 170 -22.72 16.03 34.21
CA THR A 170 -22.40 16.79 35.40
C THR A 170 -22.59 15.94 36.66
N ARG A 171 -23.68 15.17 36.75
CA ARG A 171 -23.92 14.26 37.87
C ARG A 171 -22.84 13.19 38.00
N ARG A 172 -22.47 12.55 36.87
CA ARG A 172 -21.38 11.56 36.86
C ARG A 172 -20.06 12.15 37.37
N ARG A 173 -19.71 13.35 36.92
CA ARG A 173 -18.48 14.03 37.36
C ARG A 173 -18.51 14.29 38.85
N ARG A 174 -19.62 14.81 39.37
CA ARG A 174 -19.79 15.04 40.83
C ARG A 174 -19.64 13.76 41.63
N VAL A 175 -20.23 12.66 41.19
CA VAL A 175 -20.09 11.36 41.87
C VAL A 175 -18.62 10.91 41.88
N ALA A 176 -17.93 11.04 40.74
CA ALA A 176 -16.52 10.68 40.66
C ALA A 176 -15.65 11.55 41.60
N ASP A 177 -15.89 12.86 41.62
CA ASP A 177 -15.16 13.80 42.46
C ASP A 177 -15.39 13.48 43.96
N GLU A 178 -16.64 13.26 44.39
CA GLU A 178 -17.00 12.86 45.77
C GLU A 178 -16.31 11.54 46.17
N LEU A 179 -16.34 10.51 45.31
CA LEU A 179 -15.68 9.25 45.59
C LEU A 179 -14.16 9.41 45.71
N ALA A 180 -13.55 10.26 44.87
CA ALA A 180 -12.14 10.58 44.97
C ALA A 180 -11.77 11.28 46.28
N GLU A 181 -12.62 12.18 46.78
CA GLU A 181 -12.44 12.82 48.08
C GLU A 181 -12.48 11.84 49.26
N TYR A 182 -13.25 10.73 49.11
CA TYR A 182 -13.23 9.61 50.04
C TYR A 182 -12.03 8.66 49.86
N GLY A 183 -11.08 8.97 48.96
CA GLY A 183 -9.86 8.21 48.72
C GLY A 183 -10.03 7.01 47.78
N MET A 184 -11.13 6.96 47.03
CA MET A 184 -11.34 5.93 46.03
C MET A 184 -10.60 6.27 44.72
N VAL A 185 -10.15 5.26 44.01
CA VAL A 185 -9.51 5.40 42.70
C VAL A 185 -10.45 4.86 41.63
N GLU A 186 -10.74 5.67 40.61
CA GLU A 186 -11.56 5.25 39.49
C GLU A 186 -10.81 4.22 38.65
N ALA A 187 -11.44 3.08 38.40
CA ALA A 187 -10.95 2.07 37.47
C ALA A 187 -11.85 2.02 36.24
N LEU A 188 -11.26 2.20 35.07
CA LEU A 188 -11.98 2.05 33.81
C LEU A 188 -12.27 0.57 33.54
N SER A 189 -13.56 0.24 33.38
CA SER A 189 -14.01 -1.07 32.97
C SER A 189 -14.43 -1.06 31.52
N TYR A 190 -14.13 -2.12 30.80
CA TYR A 190 -14.61 -2.30 29.45
C TYR A 190 -16.05 -2.83 29.45
N PRO A 191 -16.90 -2.41 28.50
CA PRO A 191 -18.32 -2.77 28.48
C PRO A 191 -18.61 -4.18 27.94
N PHE A 192 -17.63 -5.06 27.89
CA PHE A 192 -17.75 -6.45 27.41
C PHE A 192 -17.10 -7.44 28.35
#